data_0796525e28241d08c81b58ea6727c7f6
#
_entry.id   0796525e28241d08c81b58ea6727c7f6
#
_cell.length_a   1.000
_cell.length_b   1.000
_cell.length_c   1.000
_cell.angle_alpha   90.00
_cell.angle_beta   90.00
_cell.angle_gamma   90.00
#
_symmetry.space_group_name_H-M   'P 1'
#
loop_
_entity.id
_entity.type
_entity.pdbx_description
1 polymer ?
#
loop_
_entity_poly.entity_id
_entity_poly.type
_entity_poly.pdbx_seq_one_letter_code
_entity_poly.pdbx_strand_id
1 'polypeptide(L)'
;MKKVKKNFKKKLVGTLRKGEQKMHYTEAKGILSANNGMNLYRGGSHGCIYCESRSRCYQMNHDFEDIEIKRNGLELLEDALQRRRKKCMIGTGSMTDPYIPLDKELEHVRKVLMLIERYGFGFTVITKSDLILRDIDLLKRINDKTKCVVQMTLTTYDEELCRKIEPGVCTTRRRFEVLKTMGDAGIPTVVWLCPILPFINDTEENLRGILSYCVEAGVHGILCFGMGVTLRDGNREYFYEQLDGLMPGMKERYMREFGNSYVCASTQNDYLMRVLHRTCEEAGIMHSNDEIFNYLNEFQEKQGESQLSFL
;
A
#
# COMPACT_ATOMS: atom_id res chain seq x y z
N MET A 1 39.04 22.44 19.10
CA MET A 1 37.97 22.06 18.22
C MET A 1 37.20 20.78 18.66
N LYS A 2 36.92 20.56 19.96
CA LYS A 2 36.21 19.36 20.46
C LYS A 2 34.95 19.66 21.31
N LYS A 3 34.47 20.89 21.37
CA LYS A 3 33.33 21.31 22.24
C LYS A 3 32.03 21.71 21.48
N VAL A 4 31.99 21.73 20.14
CA VAL A 4 30.84 22.20 19.38
C VAL A 4 29.90 21.05 18.96
N LYS A 5 30.31 19.77 19.03
CA LYS A 5 29.53 18.62 18.59
C LYS A 5 28.52 18.03 19.61
N LYS A 6 28.41 18.61 20.83
CA LYS A 6 27.58 18.02 21.90
C LYS A 6 26.19 18.68 22.11
N ASN A 7 25.88 19.80 21.43
CA ASN A 7 24.63 20.57 21.65
C ASN A 7 23.54 20.44 20.58
N PHE A 8 23.72 19.58 19.57
CA PHE A 8 22.69 19.36 18.54
C PHE A 8 21.69 18.22 18.85
N LYS A 9 21.85 17.54 20.01
CA LYS A 9 21.00 16.38 20.40
C LYS A 9 19.82 16.72 21.31
N LYS A 10 19.58 17.99 21.62
CA LYS A 10 18.46 18.40 22.51
C LYS A 10 17.80 19.66 21.97
N LYS A 11 16.94 19.54 20.96
CA LYS A 11 15.81 20.45 20.70
C LYS A 11 15.12 20.04 19.40
N LEU A 12 14.11 19.23 19.52
CA LEU A 12 12.94 19.13 18.63
C LEU A 12 11.94 18.14 19.25
N VAL A 13 11.63 18.36 20.55
CA VAL A 13 10.34 17.93 21.11
C VAL A 13 9.58 19.24 21.29
N GLY A 14 9.08 19.77 20.20
CA GLY A 14 8.10 20.84 20.21
C GLY A 14 6.79 20.28 20.68
N THR A 15 6.11 20.97 21.59
CA THR A 15 4.71 20.69 21.97
C THR A 15 3.87 20.76 20.70
N LEU A 16 3.45 19.58 20.19
CA LEU A 16 2.64 19.47 18.98
C LEU A 16 1.32 20.21 19.18
N ARG A 17 0.91 21.03 18.21
CA ARG A 17 -0.43 21.59 18.15
C ARG A 17 -1.43 20.46 17.97
N LYS A 18 -2.65 20.59 18.51
CA LYS A 18 -3.70 19.59 18.37
C LYS A 18 -3.97 19.39 16.87
N GLY A 19 -3.57 18.25 16.29
CA GLY A 19 -3.68 17.93 14.85
C GLY A 19 -2.34 17.78 14.09
N GLU A 20 -1.18 18.08 14.70
CA GLU A 20 0.13 17.82 14.07
C GLU A 20 0.47 16.33 14.15
N GLN A 21 0.86 15.74 13.02
CA GLN A 21 1.29 14.35 12.95
C GLN A 21 2.63 14.18 13.68
N LYS A 22 2.69 13.23 14.63
CA LYS A 22 3.95 12.86 15.28
C LYS A 22 4.90 12.26 14.24
N MET A 23 6.15 12.68 14.26
CA MET A 23 7.20 12.12 13.41
C MET A 23 8.57 12.27 14.03
N HIS A 24 9.47 11.36 13.67
CA HIS A 24 10.89 11.43 14.02
C HIS A 24 11.78 10.89 12.89
N TYR A 25 13.04 11.30 12.91
CA TYR A 25 14.01 10.85 11.91
C TYR A 25 14.95 9.80 12.49
N THR A 26 15.26 8.78 11.66
CA THR A 26 16.24 7.73 11.96
C THR A 26 17.26 7.61 10.84
N GLU A 27 18.43 7.05 11.16
CA GLU A 27 19.43 6.66 10.17
C GLU A 27 19.29 5.16 9.89
N ALA A 28 19.03 4.81 8.64
CA ALA A 28 18.93 3.42 8.22
C ALA A 28 20.29 2.87 7.78
N LYS A 29 20.48 1.54 7.94
CA LYS A 29 21.66 0.82 7.43
C LYS A 29 21.51 0.37 5.98
N GLY A 30 20.27 0.29 5.49
CA GLY A 30 19.92 -0.10 4.14
C GLY A 30 18.46 0.27 3.85
N ILE A 31 18.12 0.35 2.58
CA ILE A 31 16.78 0.78 2.15
C ILE A 31 16.02 -0.32 1.41
N LEU A 32 16.73 -1.16 0.65
CA LEU A 32 16.14 -2.27 -0.10
C LEU A 32 16.25 -3.58 0.67
N SER A 33 15.15 -4.32 0.73
CA SER A 33 15.13 -5.70 1.22
C SER A 33 15.72 -6.68 0.18
N ALA A 34 15.87 -7.94 0.57
CA ALA A 34 16.32 -9.01 -0.33
C ALA A 34 15.41 -9.16 -1.57
N ASN A 35 14.11 -8.90 -1.41
CA ASN A 35 13.11 -8.96 -2.49
C ASN A 35 12.84 -7.59 -3.12
N ASN A 36 13.78 -6.65 -3.05
CA ASN A 36 13.70 -5.32 -3.62
C ASN A 36 12.56 -4.45 -3.08
N GLY A 37 11.99 -4.81 -1.94
CA GLY A 37 11.02 -4.00 -1.23
C GLY A 37 11.68 -2.81 -0.53
N MET A 38 11.03 -1.67 -0.52
CA MET A 38 11.50 -0.43 0.08
C MET A 38 10.46 0.13 1.04
N ASN A 39 10.90 0.67 2.17
CA ASN A 39 10.05 1.45 3.07
C ASN A 39 10.77 2.75 3.45
N LEU A 40 10.27 3.88 2.99
CA LEU A 40 10.76 5.23 3.34
C LEU A 40 10.33 5.62 4.75
N TYR A 41 9.15 5.19 5.11
CA TYR A 41 8.47 5.47 6.37
C TYR A 41 8.22 4.18 7.13
N ARG A 42 8.05 4.29 8.45
CA ARG A 42 7.61 3.22 9.32
C ARG A 42 6.57 3.76 10.29
N GLY A 43 5.49 3.01 10.52
CA GLY A 43 4.29 3.45 11.22
C GLY A 43 3.16 3.70 10.23
N GLY A 44 2.06 4.32 10.67
CA GLY A 44 0.92 4.59 9.81
C GLY A 44 0.00 5.66 10.35
N SER A 45 -0.43 6.57 9.48
CA SER A 45 -1.34 7.67 9.82
C SER A 45 -2.74 7.53 9.20
N HIS A 46 -2.98 6.45 8.45
CA HIS A 46 -4.24 6.19 7.78
C HIS A 46 -5.37 5.72 8.72
N GLY A 47 -5.03 5.24 9.91
CA GLY A 47 -6.01 4.84 10.92
C GLY A 47 -6.88 3.63 10.57
N CYS A 48 -6.49 2.83 9.57
CA CYS A 48 -7.23 1.61 9.21
C CYS A 48 -7.35 0.70 10.42
N ILE A 49 -8.58 0.34 10.83
CA ILE A 49 -8.83 -0.40 12.05
C ILE A 49 -8.23 -1.82 12.05
N TYR A 50 -8.05 -2.39 10.88
CA TYR A 50 -7.56 -3.75 10.66
C TYR A 50 -6.04 -3.83 10.33
N CYS A 51 -5.30 -2.73 10.46
CA CYS A 51 -3.91 -2.64 9.97
C CYS A 51 -2.99 -3.67 10.61
N GLU A 52 -2.53 -4.65 9.84
CA GLU A 52 -1.64 -5.71 10.31
C GLU A 52 -0.25 -5.19 10.73
N SER A 53 0.20 -4.07 10.14
CA SER A 53 1.50 -3.46 10.47
C SER A 53 1.61 -2.99 11.93
N ARG A 54 0.47 -2.94 12.68
CA ARG A 54 0.44 -2.72 14.13
C ARG A 54 0.87 -3.93 14.95
N SER A 55 1.01 -5.10 14.31
CA SER A 55 1.34 -6.34 15.01
C SER A 55 2.71 -6.24 15.69
N ARG A 56 2.80 -6.76 16.92
CA ARG A 56 4.05 -6.77 17.70
C ARG A 56 5.18 -7.54 17.04
N CYS A 57 4.85 -8.49 16.15
CA CYS A 57 5.87 -9.23 15.40
C CYS A 57 6.78 -8.33 14.56
N TYR A 58 6.35 -7.12 14.19
CA TYR A 58 7.17 -6.15 13.47
C TYR A 58 8.10 -5.33 14.37
N GLN A 59 8.09 -5.58 15.68
CA GLN A 59 9.04 -5.01 16.66
C GLN A 59 9.17 -3.49 16.56
N MET A 60 8.03 -2.79 16.44
CA MET A 60 8.01 -1.34 16.51
C MET A 60 8.25 -0.90 17.95
N ASN A 61 9.19 -0.01 18.17
CA ASN A 61 9.61 0.48 19.49
C ASN A 61 9.11 1.91 19.78
N HIS A 62 8.17 2.39 19.00
CA HIS A 62 7.50 3.69 19.14
C HIS A 62 6.02 3.54 18.83
N ASP A 63 5.22 4.56 19.14
CA ASP A 63 3.80 4.59 18.81
C ASP A 63 3.60 4.41 17.29
N PHE A 64 2.59 3.66 16.89
CA PHE A 64 2.35 3.37 15.46
C PHE A 64 2.06 4.65 14.65
N GLU A 65 1.44 5.64 15.26
CA GLU A 65 1.11 6.95 14.69
C GLU A 65 2.29 7.92 14.67
N ASP A 66 3.39 7.61 15.37
CA ASP A 66 4.64 8.39 15.31
C ASP A 66 5.48 7.90 14.12
N ILE A 67 5.43 8.64 13.03
CA ILE A 67 6.03 8.21 11.76
C ILE A 67 7.56 8.29 11.83
N GLU A 68 8.22 7.15 11.75
CA GLU A 68 9.66 7.08 11.56
C GLU A 68 10.02 7.39 10.10
N ILE A 69 10.88 8.37 9.88
CA ILE A 69 11.38 8.79 8.56
C ILE A 69 12.85 8.42 8.43
N LYS A 70 13.20 7.65 7.41
CA LYS A 70 14.60 7.33 7.12
C LYS A 70 15.30 8.51 6.46
N ARG A 71 16.05 9.29 7.25
CA ARG A 71 16.69 10.52 6.81
C ARG A 71 17.62 10.31 5.62
N ASN A 72 18.41 9.25 5.65
CA ASN A 72 19.37 8.87 4.61
C ASN A 72 18.78 7.92 3.56
N GLY A 73 17.45 7.72 3.54
CA GLY A 73 16.80 6.73 2.69
C GLY A 73 17.02 6.95 1.20
N LEU A 74 17.01 8.21 0.74
CA LEU A 74 17.23 8.57 -0.68
C LEU A 74 18.69 8.33 -1.10
N GLU A 75 19.66 8.68 -0.26
CA GLU A 75 21.08 8.43 -0.51
C GLU A 75 21.38 6.92 -0.59
N LEU A 76 20.83 6.15 0.35
CA LEU A 76 20.96 4.69 0.34
C LEU A 76 20.31 4.06 -0.89
N LEU A 77 19.19 4.61 -1.36
CA LEU A 77 18.54 4.13 -2.57
C LEU A 77 19.40 4.43 -3.80
N GLU A 78 19.86 5.65 -3.97
CA GLU A 78 20.72 6.03 -5.09
C GLU A 78 21.98 5.15 -5.15
N ASP A 79 22.66 4.96 -4.05
CA ASP A 79 23.80 4.06 -3.90
C ASP A 79 23.47 2.61 -4.30
N ALA A 80 22.33 2.12 -3.85
CA ALA A 80 21.89 0.75 -4.15
C ALA A 80 21.58 0.57 -5.64
N LEU A 81 20.88 1.53 -6.27
CA LEU A 81 20.53 1.48 -7.67
C LEU A 81 21.77 1.61 -8.59
N GLN A 82 22.70 2.46 -8.21
CA GLN A 82 23.94 2.68 -8.95
C GLN A 82 24.84 1.44 -8.97
N ARG A 83 24.93 0.72 -7.83
CA ARG A 83 25.78 -0.50 -7.72
C ARG A 83 25.17 -1.74 -8.38
N ARG A 84 23.84 -1.76 -8.61
CA ARG A 84 23.17 -2.93 -9.18
C ARG A 84 23.42 -3.09 -10.68
N ARG A 85 23.98 -4.23 -11.06
CA ARG A 85 24.23 -4.59 -12.48
C ARG A 85 22.96 -5.06 -13.18
N LYS A 86 22.10 -5.81 -12.48
CA LYS A 86 20.83 -6.34 -13.03
C LYS A 86 19.67 -5.46 -12.60
N LYS A 87 18.93 -4.91 -13.57
CA LYS A 87 17.71 -4.15 -13.31
C LYS A 87 16.59 -5.07 -12.81
N CYS A 88 15.69 -4.53 -12.00
CA CYS A 88 14.60 -5.26 -11.40
C CYS A 88 13.43 -4.32 -11.08
N MET A 89 12.32 -4.89 -10.66
CA MET A 89 11.22 -4.12 -10.05
C MET A 89 11.61 -3.70 -8.63
N ILE A 90 11.36 -2.45 -8.27
CA ILE A 90 11.48 -1.93 -6.89
C ILE A 90 10.06 -1.75 -6.36
N GLY A 91 9.73 -2.40 -5.24
CA GLY A 91 8.40 -2.39 -4.65
C GLY A 91 8.33 -1.53 -3.38
N THR A 92 7.20 -0.89 -3.12
CA THR A 92 6.93 -0.19 -1.85
C THR A 92 5.46 -0.25 -1.45
N GLY A 93 5.14 0.04 -0.20
CA GLY A 93 3.77 0.14 0.29
C GLY A 93 3.25 -1.10 1.01
N SER A 94 4.01 -2.19 1.09
CA SER A 94 3.58 -3.42 1.76
C SER A 94 3.47 -3.30 3.28
N MET A 95 4.28 -2.45 3.90
CA MET A 95 4.28 -2.24 5.36
C MET A 95 3.69 -0.90 5.76
N THR A 96 4.10 0.15 5.09
CA THR A 96 3.62 1.52 5.29
C THR A 96 3.28 2.09 3.93
N ASP A 97 2.09 2.66 3.81
CA ASP A 97 1.71 3.37 2.60
C ASP A 97 2.72 4.52 2.35
N PRO A 98 3.38 4.57 1.20
CA PRO A 98 4.36 5.62 0.93
C PRO A 98 3.71 6.99 0.69
N TYR A 99 2.44 7.04 0.30
CA TYR A 99 1.68 8.26 0.08
C TYR A 99 0.86 8.68 1.31
N ILE A 100 1.47 8.61 2.50
CA ILE A 100 0.89 9.20 3.72
C ILE A 100 0.77 10.72 3.57
N PRO A 101 -0.12 11.38 4.33
CA PRO A 101 -0.30 12.85 4.25
C PRO A 101 1.00 13.64 4.36
N LEU A 102 1.95 13.17 5.17
CA LEU A 102 3.26 13.79 5.36
C LEU A 102 4.10 13.84 4.07
N ASP A 103 3.94 12.88 3.16
CA ASP A 103 4.67 12.86 1.88
C ASP A 103 4.24 13.99 0.93
N LYS A 104 3.08 14.64 1.20
CA LYS A 104 2.67 15.83 0.45
C LYS A 104 3.69 16.97 0.58
N GLU A 105 4.31 17.10 1.74
CA GLU A 105 5.31 18.14 2.04
C GLU A 105 6.74 17.64 1.80
N LEU A 106 7.04 16.40 2.15
CA LEU A 106 8.38 15.84 2.05
C LEU A 106 8.77 15.47 0.62
N GLU A 107 7.81 15.08 -0.19
CA GLU A 107 7.98 14.61 -1.59
C GLU A 107 9.03 13.49 -1.72
N HIS A 108 9.16 12.65 -0.70
CA HIS A 108 10.15 11.57 -0.74
C HIS A 108 9.84 10.54 -1.81
N VAL A 109 8.53 10.20 -2.01
CA VAL A 109 8.13 9.28 -3.08
C VAL A 109 8.47 9.86 -4.44
N ARG A 110 8.20 11.14 -4.68
CA ARG A 110 8.55 11.79 -5.94
C ARG A 110 10.06 11.73 -6.21
N LYS A 111 10.89 11.98 -5.21
CA LYS A 111 12.35 11.88 -5.32
C LYS A 111 12.81 10.44 -5.60
N VAL A 112 12.18 9.44 -4.97
CA VAL A 112 12.41 8.03 -5.29
C VAL A 112 12.09 7.73 -6.75
N LEU A 113 10.94 8.18 -7.25
CA LEU A 113 10.54 7.96 -8.64
C LEU A 113 11.54 8.57 -9.62
N MET A 114 12.07 9.76 -9.32
CA MET A 114 13.15 10.37 -10.12
C MET A 114 14.41 9.50 -10.17
N LEU A 115 14.82 8.89 -9.05
CA LEU A 115 15.95 7.97 -9.02
C LEU A 115 15.65 6.68 -9.80
N ILE A 116 14.47 6.10 -9.63
CA ILE A 116 14.03 4.90 -10.37
C ILE A 116 14.08 5.15 -11.88
N GLU A 117 13.50 6.27 -12.33
CA GLU A 117 13.51 6.68 -13.73
C GLU A 117 14.93 6.88 -14.27
N ARG A 118 15.76 7.62 -13.51
CA ARG A 118 17.15 7.96 -13.88
C ARG A 118 18.00 6.70 -14.06
N TYR A 119 17.86 5.73 -13.17
CA TYR A 119 18.66 4.51 -13.20
C TYR A 119 18.01 3.36 -13.99
N GLY A 120 16.83 3.55 -14.60
CA GLY A 120 16.18 2.59 -15.48
C GLY A 120 15.71 1.31 -14.76
N PHE A 121 15.15 1.44 -13.56
CA PHE A 121 14.52 0.35 -12.83
C PHE A 121 13.01 0.34 -13.06
N GLY A 122 12.36 -0.80 -12.83
CA GLY A 122 10.91 -0.86 -12.77
C GLY A 122 10.40 -0.46 -11.38
N PHE A 123 9.12 -0.11 -11.29
CA PHE A 123 8.52 0.33 -10.04
C PHE A 123 7.15 -0.28 -9.80
N THR A 124 6.86 -0.65 -8.56
CA THR A 124 5.51 -1.01 -8.15
C THR A 124 5.22 -0.47 -6.76
N VAL A 125 4.00 -0.02 -6.56
CA VAL A 125 3.58 0.64 -5.31
C VAL A 125 2.18 0.20 -4.89
N ILE A 126 2.03 -0.11 -3.59
CA ILE A 126 0.72 -0.34 -2.96
C ILE A 126 0.33 0.92 -2.21
N THR A 127 -0.86 1.44 -2.45
CA THR A 127 -1.37 2.62 -1.75
C THR A 127 -2.89 2.59 -1.60
N LYS A 128 -3.42 3.39 -0.66
CA LYS A 128 -4.83 3.76 -0.53
C LYS A 128 -5.05 5.26 -0.74
N SER A 129 -4.01 5.97 -1.19
CA SER A 129 -4.01 7.43 -1.27
C SER A 129 -4.16 7.92 -2.71
N ASP A 130 -5.00 8.91 -2.94
CA ASP A 130 -5.10 9.59 -4.21
C ASP A 130 -3.96 10.60 -4.46
N LEU A 131 -3.10 10.82 -3.45
CA LEU A 131 -1.88 11.63 -3.60
C LEU A 131 -0.93 11.07 -4.66
N ILE A 132 -1.04 9.78 -5.01
CA ILE A 132 -0.27 9.17 -6.09
C ILE A 132 -0.47 9.87 -7.44
N LEU A 133 -1.63 10.51 -7.66
CA LEU A 133 -1.89 11.29 -8.89
C LEU A 133 -0.95 12.48 -9.08
N ARG A 134 -0.36 13.02 -7.99
CA ARG A 134 0.70 14.04 -8.06
C ARG A 134 1.87 13.60 -8.92
N ASP A 135 2.18 12.32 -8.91
CA ASP A 135 3.38 11.76 -9.51
C ASP A 135 3.12 10.95 -10.79
N ILE A 136 1.92 11.10 -11.38
CA ILE A 136 1.51 10.35 -12.57
C ILE A 136 2.46 10.58 -13.76
N ASP A 137 3.05 11.76 -13.87
CA ASP A 137 4.04 12.12 -14.89
C ASP A 137 5.28 11.22 -14.79
N LEU A 138 5.81 10.99 -13.59
CA LEU A 138 6.96 10.13 -13.35
C LEU A 138 6.61 8.65 -13.53
N LEU A 139 5.46 8.22 -12.99
CA LEU A 139 4.98 6.84 -13.12
C LEU A 139 4.81 6.47 -14.61
N LYS A 140 4.26 7.39 -15.42
CA LYS A 140 4.15 7.19 -16.87
C LYS A 140 5.52 7.07 -17.53
N ARG A 141 6.47 7.98 -17.27
CA ARG A 141 7.81 7.91 -17.84
C ARG A 141 8.56 6.64 -17.47
N ILE A 142 8.40 6.15 -16.21
CA ILE A 142 8.96 4.86 -15.80
C ILE A 142 8.30 3.74 -16.62
N ASN A 143 6.96 3.79 -16.76
CA ASN A 143 6.24 2.75 -17.50
C ASN A 143 6.58 2.76 -19.00
N ASP A 144 6.86 3.92 -19.58
CA ASP A 144 7.25 4.03 -21.00
C ASP A 144 8.66 3.43 -21.25
N LYS A 145 9.57 3.54 -20.29
CA LYS A 145 10.96 3.05 -20.39
C LYS A 145 11.12 1.59 -19.95
N THR A 146 10.43 1.25 -18.90
CA THR A 146 10.52 -0.06 -18.24
C THR A 146 9.12 -0.56 -17.90
N LYS A 147 8.85 -0.81 -16.63
CA LYS A 147 7.53 -1.24 -16.13
C LYS A 147 7.18 -0.50 -14.86
N CYS A 148 5.97 0.02 -14.83
CA CYS A 148 5.37 0.59 -13.63
C CYS A 148 4.01 -0.08 -13.37
N VAL A 149 3.74 -0.52 -12.14
CA VAL A 149 2.45 -1.09 -11.76
C VAL A 149 1.94 -0.40 -10.50
N VAL A 150 0.77 0.19 -10.58
CA VAL A 150 0.10 0.79 -9.42
C VAL A 150 -0.85 -0.22 -8.81
N GLN A 151 -0.68 -0.48 -7.51
CA GLN A 151 -1.51 -1.39 -6.75
C GLN A 151 -2.35 -0.60 -5.76
N MET A 152 -3.65 -0.86 -5.72
CA MET A 152 -4.57 -0.13 -4.85
C MET A 152 -5.47 -1.08 -4.07
N THR A 153 -5.60 -0.85 -2.76
CA THR A 153 -6.46 -1.67 -1.91
C THR A 153 -7.91 -1.17 -2.00
N LEU A 154 -8.83 -2.06 -2.32
CA LEU A 154 -10.27 -1.85 -2.26
C LEU A 154 -10.89 -2.92 -1.35
N THR A 155 -11.57 -2.50 -0.28
CA THR A 155 -12.16 -3.44 0.70
C THR A 155 -13.66 -3.24 0.87
N THR A 156 -14.15 -2.01 0.67
CA THR A 156 -15.50 -1.63 1.05
C THR A 156 -16.12 -0.74 -0.01
N TYR A 157 -17.22 -1.20 -0.62
CA TYR A 157 -17.95 -0.46 -1.64
C TYR A 157 -18.75 0.71 -1.04
N ASP A 158 -19.38 0.48 0.12
CA ASP A 158 -20.10 1.52 0.86
C ASP A 158 -19.12 2.58 1.39
N GLU A 159 -19.32 3.82 0.97
CA GLU A 159 -18.40 4.91 1.31
C GLU A 159 -18.48 5.35 2.78
N GLU A 160 -19.66 5.23 3.42
CA GLU A 160 -19.82 5.57 4.82
C GLU A 160 -19.09 4.58 5.70
N LEU A 161 -19.24 3.29 5.40
CA LEU A 161 -18.49 2.22 6.07
C LEU A 161 -17.00 2.35 5.79
N CYS A 162 -16.60 2.66 4.56
CA CYS A 162 -15.20 2.90 4.19
C CYS A 162 -14.57 3.99 5.09
N ARG A 163 -15.25 5.13 5.27
CA ARG A 163 -14.77 6.21 6.14
C ARG A 163 -14.66 5.81 7.62
N LYS A 164 -15.50 4.87 8.07
CA LYS A 164 -15.44 4.35 9.45
C LYS A 164 -14.25 3.44 9.68
N ILE A 165 -13.97 2.52 8.74
CA ILE A 165 -12.93 1.51 8.91
C ILE A 165 -11.55 1.94 8.37
N GLU A 166 -11.52 2.96 7.50
CA GLU A 166 -10.31 3.52 6.88
C GLU A 166 -10.33 5.07 6.93
N PRO A 167 -10.38 5.69 8.11
CA PRO A 167 -10.71 7.11 8.26
C PRO A 167 -9.70 8.10 7.67
N GLY A 168 -8.44 7.71 7.52
CA GLY A 168 -7.34 8.58 7.06
C GLY A 168 -6.97 8.42 5.59
N VAL A 169 -7.83 7.80 4.77
CA VAL A 169 -7.58 7.60 3.34
C VAL A 169 -8.78 8.06 2.50
N CYS A 170 -8.59 8.19 1.20
CA CYS A 170 -9.69 8.48 0.29
C CYS A 170 -10.65 7.28 0.16
N THR A 171 -11.92 7.55 -0.16
CA THR A 171 -12.96 6.53 -0.28
C THR A 171 -12.69 5.57 -1.43
N THR A 172 -13.36 4.42 -1.43
CA THR A 172 -13.20 3.41 -2.49
C THR A 172 -13.58 3.95 -3.86
N ARG A 173 -14.61 4.80 -3.96
CA ARG A 173 -14.95 5.48 -5.21
C ARG A 173 -13.79 6.36 -5.70
N ARG A 174 -13.16 7.12 -4.81
CA ARG A 174 -12.00 7.95 -5.18
C ARG A 174 -10.81 7.09 -5.64
N ARG A 175 -10.58 5.94 -5.00
CA ARG A 175 -9.56 4.98 -5.43
C ARG A 175 -9.86 4.36 -6.80
N PHE A 176 -11.13 4.08 -7.08
CA PHE A 176 -11.56 3.68 -8.43
C PHE A 176 -11.22 4.76 -9.47
N GLU A 177 -11.50 6.04 -9.19
CA GLU A 177 -11.12 7.14 -10.09
C GLU A 177 -9.61 7.19 -10.33
N VAL A 178 -8.80 6.94 -9.29
CA VAL A 178 -7.34 6.81 -9.42
C VAL A 178 -6.95 5.65 -10.33
N LEU A 179 -7.54 4.48 -10.14
CA LEU A 179 -7.29 3.29 -10.98
C LEU A 179 -7.61 3.58 -12.46
N LYS A 180 -8.76 4.22 -12.72
CA LYS A 180 -9.17 4.62 -14.07
C LYS A 180 -8.18 5.61 -14.68
N THR A 181 -7.77 6.64 -13.93
CA THR A 181 -6.79 7.63 -14.39
C THR A 181 -5.44 6.99 -14.72
N MET A 182 -5.00 6.01 -13.91
CA MET A 182 -3.76 5.27 -14.20
C MET A 182 -3.89 4.41 -15.46
N GLY A 183 -5.03 3.71 -15.62
CA GLY A 183 -5.34 2.92 -16.82
C GLY A 183 -5.37 3.79 -18.08
N ASP A 184 -6.04 4.94 -18.04
CA ASP A 184 -6.09 5.91 -19.14
C ASP A 184 -4.69 6.46 -19.51
N ALA A 185 -3.77 6.52 -18.54
CA ALA A 185 -2.37 6.88 -18.75
C ALA A 185 -1.50 5.71 -19.26
N GLY A 186 -2.10 4.52 -19.48
CA GLY A 186 -1.40 3.31 -19.92
C GLY A 186 -0.59 2.62 -18.82
N ILE A 187 -0.82 2.95 -17.54
CA ILE A 187 -0.13 2.35 -16.40
C ILE A 187 -0.98 1.17 -15.89
N PRO A 188 -0.48 -0.07 -15.94
CA PRO A 188 -1.19 -1.22 -15.41
C PRO A 188 -1.51 -1.08 -13.93
N THR A 189 -2.71 -1.54 -13.54
CA THR A 189 -3.17 -1.47 -12.16
C THR A 189 -3.52 -2.86 -11.62
N VAL A 190 -3.29 -3.07 -10.31
CA VAL A 190 -3.68 -4.27 -9.59
C VAL A 190 -4.46 -3.88 -8.35
N VAL A 191 -5.55 -4.58 -8.06
CA VAL A 191 -6.34 -4.36 -6.86
C VAL A 191 -6.01 -5.40 -5.79
N TRP A 192 -5.79 -4.92 -4.55
CA TRP A 192 -5.76 -5.76 -3.35
C TRP A 192 -7.16 -5.77 -2.73
N LEU A 193 -7.88 -6.87 -2.94
CA LEU A 193 -9.19 -7.12 -2.36
C LEU A 193 -9.04 -7.80 -1.00
N CYS A 194 -8.36 -7.14 -0.08
CA CYS A 194 -8.12 -7.63 1.28
C CYS A 194 -7.75 -6.51 2.26
N PRO A 195 -8.19 -6.64 3.54
CA PRO A 195 -9.06 -7.69 4.06
C PRO A 195 -10.54 -7.46 3.74
N ILE A 196 -11.31 -8.51 3.69
CA ILE A 196 -12.77 -8.49 3.76
C ILE A 196 -13.16 -8.91 5.18
N LEU A 197 -13.80 -8.02 5.92
CA LEU A 197 -14.07 -8.19 7.34
C LEU A 197 -15.34 -9.02 7.55
N PRO A 198 -15.26 -10.22 8.16
CA PRO A 198 -16.44 -11.03 8.46
C PRO A 198 -17.50 -10.23 9.23
N PHE A 199 -18.79 -10.43 8.89
CA PHE A 199 -19.94 -9.77 9.49
C PHE A 199 -20.07 -8.27 9.22
N ILE A 200 -19.09 -7.63 8.56
CA ILE A 200 -19.03 -6.18 8.34
C ILE A 200 -19.20 -5.85 6.86
N ASN A 201 -18.31 -6.34 6.02
CA ASN A 201 -18.35 -6.10 4.57
C ASN A 201 -18.18 -7.38 3.72
N ASP A 202 -18.31 -8.57 4.33
CA ASP A 202 -18.30 -9.86 3.66
C ASP A 202 -19.65 -10.19 3.00
N THR A 203 -20.17 -9.26 2.24
CA THR A 203 -21.46 -9.38 1.54
C THR A 203 -21.28 -9.44 0.02
N GLU A 204 -22.21 -10.09 -0.66
CA GLU A 204 -22.21 -10.14 -2.13
C GLU A 204 -22.32 -8.74 -2.74
N GLU A 205 -23.13 -7.86 -2.15
CA GLU A 205 -23.29 -6.48 -2.60
C GLU A 205 -21.97 -5.72 -2.55
N ASN A 206 -21.22 -5.81 -1.43
CA ASN A 206 -19.90 -5.20 -1.30
C ASN A 206 -18.95 -5.72 -2.36
N LEU A 207 -18.88 -7.05 -2.53
CA LEU A 207 -17.98 -7.67 -3.51
C LEU A 207 -18.32 -7.27 -4.94
N ARG A 208 -19.60 -7.36 -5.35
CA ARG A 208 -20.02 -6.98 -6.70
C ARG A 208 -19.81 -5.50 -6.98
N GLY A 209 -20.05 -4.64 -6.00
CA GLY A 209 -19.77 -3.22 -6.12
C GLY A 209 -18.28 -2.94 -6.38
N ILE A 210 -17.37 -3.58 -5.64
CA ILE A 210 -15.92 -3.44 -5.86
C ILE A 210 -15.52 -4.02 -7.21
N LEU A 211 -16.03 -5.20 -7.58
CA LEU A 211 -15.74 -5.84 -8.86
C LEU A 211 -16.21 -4.99 -10.04
N SER A 212 -17.37 -4.30 -9.93
CA SER A 212 -17.82 -3.39 -10.98
C SER A 212 -16.82 -2.26 -11.22
N TYR A 213 -16.22 -1.71 -10.16
CA TYR A 213 -15.15 -0.72 -10.29
C TYR A 213 -13.88 -1.30 -10.93
N CYS A 214 -13.51 -2.53 -10.58
CA CYS A 214 -12.35 -3.19 -11.17
C CYS A 214 -12.54 -3.42 -12.69
N VAL A 215 -13.71 -3.90 -13.09
CA VAL A 215 -14.05 -4.12 -14.50
C VAL A 215 -14.08 -2.80 -15.28
N GLU A 216 -14.76 -1.78 -14.75
CA GLU A 216 -14.85 -0.46 -15.40
C GLU A 216 -13.49 0.24 -15.52
N ALA A 217 -12.62 0.08 -14.52
CA ALA A 217 -11.26 0.64 -14.58
C ALA A 217 -10.30 -0.18 -15.44
N GLY A 218 -10.70 -1.37 -15.91
CA GLY A 218 -9.84 -2.25 -16.70
C GLY A 218 -8.60 -2.70 -15.94
N VAL A 219 -8.74 -3.07 -14.64
CA VAL A 219 -7.58 -3.46 -13.84
C VAL A 219 -6.94 -4.74 -14.40
N HIS A 220 -5.62 -4.81 -14.34
CA HIS A 220 -4.85 -5.96 -14.85
C HIS A 220 -5.05 -7.22 -14.00
N GLY A 221 -5.22 -7.06 -12.69
CA GLY A 221 -5.40 -8.20 -11.78
C GLY A 221 -6.00 -7.82 -10.44
N ILE A 222 -6.54 -8.83 -9.75
CA ILE A 222 -7.10 -8.72 -8.39
C ILE A 222 -6.45 -9.76 -7.49
N LEU A 223 -5.68 -9.30 -6.50
CA LEU A 223 -5.14 -10.13 -5.42
C LEU A 223 -6.19 -10.32 -4.32
N CYS A 224 -6.51 -11.57 -4.02
CA CYS A 224 -7.39 -11.95 -2.92
C CYS A 224 -6.89 -13.22 -2.26
N PHE A 225 -6.74 -13.22 -0.92
CA PHE A 225 -6.27 -14.37 -0.13
C PHE A 225 -7.40 -15.06 0.62
N GLY A 226 -8.62 -14.87 0.15
CA GLY A 226 -9.85 -15.29 0.80
C GLY A 226 -10.56 -14.14 1.48
N MET A 227 -11.84 -14.35 1.78
CA MET A 227 -12.72 -13.40 2.45
C MET A 227 -12.53 -13.53 3.96
N GLY A 228 -11.72 -12.64 4.53
CA GLY A 228 -11.37 -12.69 5.94
C GLY A 228 -10.36 -11.61 6.33
N VAL A 229 -9.98 -11.63 7.59
CA VAL A 229 -8.96 -10.77 8.18
C VAL A 229 -8.00 -11.60 9.04
N THR A 230 -6.74 -11.21 9.06
CA THR A 230 -5.72 -11.79 9.96
C THR A 230 -5.53 -10.91 11.18
N LEU A 231 -5.60 -11.52 12.36
CA LEU A 231 -5.47 -10.83 13.65
C LEU A 231 -4.35 -11.45 14.47
N ARG A 232 -3.23 -10.73 14.55
CA ARG A 232 -2.08 -11.08 15.41
C ARG A 232 -2.12 -10.30 16.73
N ASP A 233 -1.22 -10.64 17.62
CA ASP A 233 -0.95 -9.86 18.83
C ASP A 233 -0.55 -8.42 18.45
N GLY A 234 -1.17 -7.44 19.10
CA GLY A 234 -1.02 -6.00 18.82
C GLY A 234 -2.11 -5.46 17.89
N ASN A 235 -2.27 -6.00 16.68
CA ASN A 235 -3.33 -5.49 15.81
C ASN A 235 -4.73 -6.00 16.20
N ARG A 236 -4.85 -7.17 16.83
CA ARG A 236 -6.11 -7.70 17.35
C ARG A 236 -6.70 -6.81 18.43
N GLU A 237 -5.88 -6.42 19.40
CA GLU A 237 -6.32 -5.55 20.50
C GLU A 237 -6.81 -4.22 19.96
N TYR A 238 -6.05 -3.63 19.04
CA TYR A 238 -6.44 -2.38 18.39
C TYR A 238 -7.74 -2.53 17.59
N PHE A 239 -7.86 -3.60 16.79
CA PHE A 239 -9.07 -3.87 16.02
C PHE A 239 -10.30 -4.00 16.92
N TYR A 240 -10.20 -4.73 18.02
CA TYR A 240 -11.29 -4.92 18.97
C TYR A 240 -11.67 -3.62 19.70
N GLU A 241 -10.68 -2.80 20.05
CA GLU A 241 -10.93 -1.48 20.62
C GLU A 241 -11.71 -0.57 19.65
N GLN A 242 -11.33 -0.59 18.38
CA GLN A 242 -12.04 0.19 17.36
C GLN A 242 -13.47 -0.34 17.12
N LEU A 243 -13.67 -1.65 17.13
CA LEU A 243 -15.00 -2.24 16.98
C LEU A 243 -15.94 -1.82 18.11
N ASP A 244 -15.47 -1.75 19.36
CA ASP A 244 -16.27 -1.31 20.51
C ASP A 244 -16.84 0.08 20.29
N GLY A 245 -16.03 1.00 19.71
CA GLY A 245 -16.45 2.37 19.44
C GLY A 245 -17.32 2.55 18.21
N LEU A 246 -17.07 1.76 17.15
CA LEU A 246 -17.69 1.95 15.83
C LEU A 246 -18.93 1.07 15.62
N MET A 247 -18.94 -0.13 16.19
CA MET A 247 -19.94 -1.17 15.92
C MET A 247 -20.23 -1.95 17.20
N PRO A 248 -21.04 -1.42 18.12
CA PRO A 248 -21.35 -2.06 19.41
C PRO A 248 -21.83 -3.52 19.24
N GLY A 249 -21.28 -4.44 20.03
CA GLY A 249 -21.59 -5.88 19.97
C GLY A 249 -20.79 -6.68 18.91
N MET A 250 -20.05 -6.00 18.01
CA MET A 250 -19.27 -6.69 16.99
C MET A 250 -18.00 -7.35 17.55
N LYS A 251 -17.34 -6.73 18.50
CA LYS A 251 -16.21 -7.32 19.22
C LYS A 251 -16.58 -8.64 19.88
N GLU A 252 -17.68 -8.68 20.63
CA GLU A 252 -18.18 -9.88 21.29
C GLU A 252 -18.51 -10.98 20.27
N ARG A 253 -19.03 -10.58 19.10
CA ARG A 253 -19.29 -11.49 18.00
C ARG A 253 -17.99 -12.12 17.48
N TYR A 254 -16.97 -11.31 17.21
CA TYR A 254 -15.65 -11.77 16.79
C TYR A 254 -14.99 -12.68 17.82
N MET A 255 -15.05 -12.31 19.10
CA MET A 255 -14.48 -13.12 20.18
C MET A 255 -15.17 -14.49 20.31
N ARG A 256 -16.49 -14.52 20.16
CA ARG A 256 -17.27 -15.77 20.23
C ARG A 256 -16.99 -16.67 19.02
N GLU A 257 -16.88 -16.08 17.82
CA GLU A 257 -16.73 -16.86 16.58
C GLU A 257 -15.27 -17.32 16.38
N PHE A 258 -14.32 -16.43 16.60
CA PHE A 258 -12.92 -16.66 16.22
C PHE A 258 -11.98 -16.88 17.41
N GLY A 259 -12.37 -16.52 18.64
CA GLY A 259 -11.51 -16.61 19.81
C GLY A 259 -10.16 -15.93 19.58
N ASN A 260 -9.07 -16.72 19.70
CA ASN A 260 -7.70 -16.27 19.44
C ASN A 260 -7.16 -16.70 18.07
N SER A 261 -8.02 -17.11 17.15
CA SER A 261 -7.60 -17.56 15.83
C SER A 261 -6.85 -16.43 15.08
N TYR A 262 -5.75 -16.80 14.43
CA TYR A 262 -5.00 -15.87 13.58
C TYR A 262 -5.81 -15.49 12.33
N VAL A 263 -6.45 -16.47 11.70
CA VAL A 263 -7.31 -16.26 10.53
C VAL A 263 -8.76 -16.20 10.97
N CYS A 264 -9.41 -15.09 10.67
CA CYS A 264 -10.84 -14.87 10.87
C CYS A 264 -11.50 -14.89 9.49
N ALA A 265 -11.88 -16.09 9.02
CA ALA A 265 -12.48 -16.26 7.69
C ALA A 265 -14.00 -16.03 7.73
N SER A 266 -14.54 -15.44 6.66
CA SER A 266 -15.99 -15.33 6.46
C SER A 266 -16.62 -16.71 6.28
N THR A 267 -17.80 -16.92 6.84
CA THR A 267 -18.63 -18.09 6.59
C THR A 267 -19.13 -18.14 5.12
N GLN A 268 -19.09 -17.02 4.42
CA GLN A 268 -19.43 -16.90 3.00
C GLN A 268 -18.22 -17.00 2.06
N ASN A 269 -17.01 -17.29 2.62
CA ASN A 269 -15.77 -17.30 1.83
C ASN A 269 -15.90 -18.05 0.50
N ASP A 270 -16.34 -19.30 0.53
CA ASP A 270 -16.39 -20.14 -0.67
C ASP A 270 -17.39 -19.62 -1.73
N TYR A 271 -18.50 -19.07 -1.27
CA TYR A 271 -19.46 -18.44 -2.16
C TYR A 271 -18.90 -17.18 -2.82
N LEU A 272 -18.37 -16.27 -2.01
CA LEU A 272 -17.84 -15.00 -2.49
C LEU A 272 -16.59 -15.20 -3.37
N MET A 273 -15.74 -16.18 -3.05
CA MET A 273 -14.61 -16.53 -3.91
C MET A 273 -15.07 -17.05 -5.29
N ARG A 274 -16.16 -17.84 -5.37
CA ARG A 274 -16.73 -18.24 -6.67
C ARG A 274 -17.25 -17.04 -7.46
N VAL A 275 -17.89 -16.06 -6.79
CA VAL A 275 -18.35 -14.83 -7.43
C VAL A 275 -17.15 -14.03 -7.98
N LEU A 276 -16.08 -13.91 -7.19
CA LEU A 276 -14.84 -13.24 -7.61
C LEU A 276 -14.24 -13.90 -8.86
N HIS A 277 -13.98 -15.21 -8.78
CA HIS A 277 -13.32 -15.94 -9.87
C HIS A 277 -14.12 -15.84 -11.17
N ARG A 278 -15.44 -16.12 -11.09
CA ARG A 278 -16.32 -16.02 -12.26
C ARG A 278 -16.32 -14.63 -12.88
N THR A 279 -16.41 -13.57 -12.08
CA THR A 279 -16.38 -12.20 -12.60
C THR A 279 -15.05 -11.86 -13.25
N CYS A 280 -13.93 -12.31 -12.66
CA CYS A 280 -12.60 -12.12 -13.22
C CYS A 280 -12.42 -12.87 -14.54
N GLU A 281 -12.90 -14.13 -14.62
CA GLU A 281 -12.87 -14.94 -15.86
C GLU A 281 -13.68 -14.27 -16.97
N GLU A 282 -14.91 -13.85 -16.67
CA GLU A 282 -15.79 -13.18 -17.63
C GLU A 282 -15.22 -11.84 -18.13
N ALA A 283 -14.47 -11.13 -17.29
CA ALA A 283 -13.86 -9.83 -17.61
C ALA A 283 -12.41 -9.91 -18.12
N GLY A 284 -11.80 -11.10 -18.15
CA GLY A 284 -10.40 -11.27 -18.51
C GLY A 284 -9.41 -10.65 -17.53
N ILE A 285 -9.78 -10.55 -16.24
CA ILE A 285 -8.94 -10.01 -15.18
C ILE A 285 -8.13 -11.13 -14.53
N MET A 286 -6.81 -10.97 -14.44
CA MET A 286 -5.93 -11.91 -13.73
C MET A 286 -6.32 -12.02 -12.26
N HIS A 287 -6.48 -13.25 -11.73
CA HIS A 287 -6.92 -13.48 -10.35
C HIS A 287 -6.19 -14.64 -9.65
N SER A 288 -5.19 -15.20 -10.30
CA SER A 288 -4.24 -16.10 -9.67
C SER A 288 -3.19 -15.28 -8.92
N ASN A 289 -3.11 -15.43 -7.59
CA ASN A 289 -2.15 -14.69 -6.78
C ASN A 289 -0.71 -14.92 -7.24
N ASP A 290 -0.33 -16.17 -7.57
CA ASP A 290 1.01 -16.50 -8.02
C ASP A 290 1.33 -15.83 -9.37
N GLU A 291 0.41 -15.85 -10.32
CA GLU A 291 0.59 -15.17 -11.61
C GLU A 291 0.73 -13.66 -11.44
N ILE A 292 -0.08 -13.05 -10.56
CA ILE A 292 0.00 -11.61 -10.28
C ILE A 292 1.33 -11.27 -9.60
N PHE A 293 1.81 -12.07 -8.63
CA PHE A 293 3.11 -11.83 -8.01
C PHE A 293 4.26 -12.01 -9.01
N ASN A 294 4.19 -12.99 -9.88
CA ASN A 294 5.15 -13.14 -10.97
C ASN A 294 5.14 -11.92 -11.87
N TYR A 295 3.96 -11.48 -12.30
CA TYR A 295 3.80 -10.26 -13.08
C TYR A 295 4.38 -9.03 -12.38
N LEU A 296 4.11 -8.83 -11.09
CA LEU A 296 4.62 -7.67 -10.32
C LEU A 296 6.15 -7.67 -10.16
N ASN A 297 6.78 -8.85 -10.14
CA ASN A 297 8.23 -9.01 -9.96
C ASN A 297 9.00 -9.07 -11.28
N GLU A 298 8.33 -9.36 -12.39
CA GLU A 298 8.94 -9.42 -13.71
C GLU A 298 9.33 -8.02 -14.18
N PHE A 299 10.65 -7.81 -14.33
CA PHE A 299 11.18 -6.57 -14.92
C PHE A 299 11.10 -6.63 -16.45
N GLN A 300 10.69 -5.55 -17.07
CA GLN A 300 10.62 -5.38 -18.50
C GLN A 300 11.40 -4.12 -18.89
N GLU A 301 12.30 -4.24 -19.88
CA GLU A 301 12.92 -3.10 -20.53
C GLU A 301 12.23 -2.89 -21.88
N LYS A 302 11.57 -1.75 -22.02
CA LYS A 302 10.94 -1.37 -23.27
C LYS A 302 11.96 -0.63 -24.12
N GLN A 303 12.36 -1.24 -25.23
CA GLN A 303 13.23 -0.56 -26.20
C GLN A 303 12.49 0.65 -26.73
N GLY A 304 13.04 1.85 -26.51
CA GLY A 304 12.50 3.05 -27.15
C GLY A 304 12.55 2.90 -28.68
N GLU A 305 11.50 3.32 -29.36
CA GLU A 305 11.39 3.34 -30.84
C GLU A 305 12.42 4.27 -31.55
N SER A 306 13.60 4.46 -31.00
CA SER A 306 14.58 5.43 -31.50
C SER A 306 15.85 4.78 -32.03
N GLN A 307 15.73 3.66 -32.82
CA GLN A 307 16.85 3.16 -33.61
C GLN A 307 16.45 2.57 -34.97
N LEU A 308 15.49 3.19 -35.67
CA LEU A 308 15.21 2.90 -37.07
C LEU A 308 15.12 4.20 -37.91
N SER A 309 16.21 4.94 -37.99
CA SER A 309 16.40 5.88 -39.12
C SER A 309 17.86 6.28 -39.26
N PHE A 310 18.72 5.34 -39.62
CA PHE A 310 19.97 5.60 -40.35
C PHE A 310 20.43 4.29 -41.01
N LEU A 311 19.80 3.93 -42.12
CA LEU A 311 20.37 3.19 -43.21
C LEU A 311 19.86 3.80 -44.52
#